data_c24b4242cbca43c169558fe1f3582596
#
_entry.id   c24b4242cbca43c169558fe1f3582596
#
_cell.length_a   1.000
_cell.length_b   1.000
_cell.length_c   1.000
_cell.angle_alpha   90.00
_cell.angle_beta   90.00
_cell.angle_gamma   90.00
#
_symmetry.space_group_name_H-M   'P 1'
#
loop_
_entity.id
_entity.type
_entity.pdbx_description
1 polymer ?
#
loop_
_entity_poly.entity_id
_entity_poly.type
_entity_poly.pdbx_seq_one_letter_code
_entity_poly.pdbx_strand_id
1 'polypeptide(L)'
;MKSALSASNKRAKPQRLWFSIKSTVKFVLIGFLTSFLVIANIAFAAPKNVTLIYQATRNGKPFAKVTETFKQTGDQYVIEIVTEGVGLAALFGKRILKSEGLVTAEGLQPRHFEQHQGDNEKKAVYADFDWLVNQLSMKNKGSLTTETLAKGTQDVASFPYQWMLFPPKSDEVSLPITTGKKQRVYSYKVVERDVSLTMDAGQFNTIHFSNASETGGGNEKEFWLAVERFYLPVKIIMREENGATIEQTLTSIDMQ
;
A
#
# COMPACT_ATOMS: atom_id res chain seq x y z
N MET A 1 66.54 -5.99 -78.16
CA MET A 1 68.02 -6.21 -77.93
C MET A 1 68.16 -6.96 -76.62
N LYS A 2 68.50 -8.21 -76.72
CA LYS A 2 69.64 -8.90 -76.10
C LYS A 2 69.62 -8.78 -74.57
N SER A 3 69.77 -9.80 -73.77
CA SER A 3 70.10 -11.22 -73.83
C SER A 3 70.19 -11.65 -72.36
N ALA A 4 69.57 -12.72 -71.98
CA ALA A 4 70.19 -14.03 -71.77
C ALA A 4 71.19 -14.09 -70.60
N LEU A 5 71.05 -14.91 -69.69
CA LEU A 5 71.66 -16.19 -69.35
C LEU A 5 71.50 -16.47 -67.86
N SER A 6 70.84 -17.48 -67.42
CA SER A 6 71.32 -18.89 -67.35
C SER A 6 72.25 -19.19 -66.15
N ALA A 7 71.80 -20.10 -65.42
CA ALA A 7 72.45 -21.28 -64.83
C ALA A 7 72.19 -21.43 -63.34
N SER A 8 71.54 -22.43 -62.99
CA SER A 8 71.93 -23.84 -62.82
C SER A 8 72.17 -24.19 -61.32
N ASN A 9 71.25 -24.96 -60.82
CA ASN A 9 71.51 -26.28 -60.21
C ASN A 9 72.30 -26.36 -58.92
N LYS A 10 71.63 -26.83 -57.86
CA LYS A 10 71.91 -28.16 -57.33
C LYS A 10 70.99 -28.51 -56.15
N ARG A 11 70.48 -29.70 -56.28
CA ARG A 11 69.71 -30.47 -55.27
C ARG A 11 70.57 -30.69 -54.03
N ALA A 12 69.91 -30.64 -52.88
CA ALA A 12 70.20 -31.55 -51.77
C ALA A 12 68.91 -31.80 -50.93
N LYS A 13 68.33 -32.95 -51.02
CA LYS A 13 67.63 -33.65 -50.00
C LYS A 13 68.66 -34.42 -49.22
N PRO A 14 68.41 -34.97 -48.01
CA PRO A 14 67.26 -35.00 -47.07
C PRO A 14 67.77 -34.82 -45.63
N GLN A 15 66.85 -34.68 -44.73
CA GLN A 15 66.81 -35.58 -43.57
C GLN A 15 65.50 -35.40 -42.81
N ARG A 16 64.79 -36.51 -42.74
CA ARG A 16 63.64 -36.66 -41.85
C ARG A 16 64.14 -36.77 -40.41
N LEU A 17 63.79 -35.81 -39.58
CA LEU A 17 63.81 -35.98 -38.13
C LEU A 17 62.36 -36.05 -37.65
N TRP A 18 61.98 -37.26 -37.38
CA TRP A 18 60.77 -37.57 -36.65
C TRP A 18 60.96 -37.12 -35.19
N PHE A 19 60.39 -36.02 -34.80
CA PHE A 19 60.11 -35.77 -33.41
C PHE A 19 58.62 -35.88 -33.20
N SER A 20 58.23 -37.05 -32.67
CA SER A 20 56.93 -37.31 -32.10
C SER A 20 56.80 -36.51 -30.82
N ILE A 21 56.21 -35.38 -30.89
CA ILE A 21 55.74 -34.67 -29.68
C ILE A 21 54.26 -35.02 -29.56
N LYS A 22 53.96 -36.00 -28.74
CA LYS A 22 52.63 -36.20 -28.19
C LYS A 22 52.34 -35.02 -27.27
N SER A 23 51.87 -33.93 -27.85
CA SER A 23 51.30 -32.85 -27.08
C SER A 23 49.92 -33.28 -26.64
N THR A 24 49.84 -33.72 -25.40
CA THR A 24 48.60 -33.93 -24.70
C THR A 24 48.00 -32.56 -24.41
N VAL A 25 47.19 -32.06 -25.32
CA VAL A 25 46.36 -30.88 -25.06
C VAL A 25 45.32 -31.32 -24.08
N LYS A 26 45.60 -31.10 -22.80
CA LYS A 26 44.59 -31.11 -21.76
C LYS A 26 43.69 -29.92 -22.00
N PHE A 27 42.53 -30.14 -22.59
CA PHE A 27 41.43 -29.20 -22.53
C PHE A 27 41.00 -29.05 -21.07
N VAL A 28 41.52 -28.07 -20.38
CA VAL A 28 40.97 -27.60 -19.15
C VAL A 28 39.67 -26.88 -19.53
N LEU A 29 38.56 -27.65 -19.49
CA LEU A 29 37.21 -27.12 -19.52
C LEU A 29 37.04 -26.36 -18.21
N ILE A 30 37.39 -25.06 -18.20
CA ILE A 30 36.96 -24.15 -17.14
C ILE A 30 35.48 -23.98 -17.37
N GLY A 31 34.71 -24.83 -16.70
CA GLY A 31 33.29 -24.64 -16.53
C GLY A 31 33.06 -23.33 -15.76
N PHE A 32 32.80 -22.26 -16.48
CA PHE A 32 32.22 -21.06 -15.90
C PHE A 32 30.82 -21.46 -15.45
N LEU A 33 30.73 -22.00 -14.25
CA LEU A 33 29.48 -22.16 -13.53
C LEU A 33 29.01 -20.75 -13.16
N THR A 34 28.39 -20.06 -14.12
CA THR A 34 27.62 -18.86 -13.84
C THR A 34 26.48 -19.28 -12.93
N SER A 35 26.77 -19.22 -11.64
CA SER A 35 25.76 -19.27 -10.60
C SER A 35 24.84 -18.07 -10.84
N PHE A 36 23.78 -18.31 -11.60
CA PHE A 36 22.67 -17.38 -11.72
C PHE A 36 22.06 -17.32 -10.32
N LEU A 37 22.51 -16.38 -9.50
CA LEU A 37 21.85 -16.02 -8.26
C LEU A 37 20.48 -15.50 -8.69
N VAL A 38 19.51 -16.39 -8.75
CA VAL A 38 18.10 -15.98 -8.77
C VAL A 38 17.87 -15.32 -7.43
N ILE A 39 18.03 -14.00 -7.39
CA ILE A 39 17.50 -13.20 -6.29
C ILE A 39 16.00 -13.35 -6.43
N ALA A 40 15.46 -14.37 -5.76
CA ALA A 40 14.04 -14.46 -5.53
C ALA A 40 13.67 -13.18 -4.81
N ASN A 41 13.05 -12.25 -5.51
CA ASN A 41 12.33 -11.17 -4.87
C ASN A 41 11.27 -11.88 -4.03
N ILE A 42 11.53 -12.03 -2.73
CA ILE A 42 10.53 -12.44 -1.76
C ILE A 42 9.57 -11.27 -1.73
N ALA A 43 8.58 -11.31 -2.61
CA ALA A 43 7.43 -10.44 -2.48
C ALA A 43 6.78 -10.86 -1.15
N PHE A 44 7.00 -10.07 -0.11
CA PHE A 44 6.25 -10.24 1.12
C PHE A 44 4.78 -10.03 0.76
N ALA A 45 4.00 -11.09 0.87
CA ALA A 45 2.55 -10.98 0.71
C ALA A 45 2.03 -10.05 1.80
N ALA A 46 1.07 -9.20 1.44
CA ALA A 46 0.41 -8.35 2.42
C ALA A 46 -0.19 -9.22 3.54
N PRO A 47 -0.15 -8.75 4.80
CA PRO A 47 -0.68 -9.50 5.93
C PRO A 47 -2.18 -9.73 5.78
N LYS A 48 -2.64 -10.92 6.18
CA LYS A 48 -4.06 -11.28 6.15
C LYS A 48 -4.82 -10.85 7.40
N ASN A 49 -4.10 -10.65 8.49
CA ASN A 49 -4.66 -10.14 9.75
C ASN A 49 -3.80 -8.96 10.20
N VAL A 50 -4.46 -7.84 10.48
CA VAL A 50 -3.82 -6.63 11.01
C VAL A 50 -4.65 -6.11 12.16
N THR A 51 -3.99 -5.76 13.27
CA THR A 51 -4.60 -5.01 14.36
C THR A 51 -3.75 -3.78 14.65
N LEU A 52 -4.36 -2.60 14.55
CA LEU A 52 -3.75 -1.32 14.86
C LEU A 52 -4.48 -0.69 16.04
N ILE A 53 -3.72 -0.20 17.01
CA ILE A 53 -4.27 0.51 18.16
C ILE A 53 -3.68 1.91 18.18
N TYR A 54 -4.56 2.92 18.21
CA TYR A 54 -4.16 4.32 18.28
C TYR A 54 -4.67 4.98 19.55
N GLN A 55 -3.88 5.92 20.05
CA GLN A 55 -4.35 6.96 20.94
C GLN A 55 -4.76 8.16 20.10
N ALA A 56 -5.95 8.68 20.33
CA ALA A 56 -6.46 9.86 19.65
C ALA A 56 -6.52 11.04 20.62
N THR A 57 -6.05 12.20 20.13
CA THR A 57 -6.23 13.48 20.82
C THR A 57 -7.15 14.40 20.00
N ARG A 58 -7.82 15.33 20.67
CA ARG A 58 -8.56 16.43 20.05
C ARG A 58 -8.04 17.76 20.58
N ASN A 59 -7.48 18.57 19.69
CA ASN A 59 -6.78 19.81 20.07
C ASN A 59 -5.72 19.57 21.16
N GLY A 60 -4.92 18.49 21.00
CA GLY A 60 -3.86 18.06 21.91
C GLY A 60 -4.31 17.41 23.22
N LYS A 61 -5.62 17.27 23.48
CA LYS A 61 -6.14 16.62 24.69
C LYS A 61 -6.57 15.19 24.39
N PRO A 62 -6.30 14.21 25.30
CA PRO A 62 -6.79 12.84 25.13
C PRO A 62 -8.29 12.84 24.84
N PHE A 63 -8.66 12.09 23.78
CA PHE A 63 -10.05 12.10 23.30
C PHE A 63 -10.62 10.69 23.16
N ALA A 64 -9.85 9.75 22.56
CA ALA A 64 -10.32 8.40 22.34
C ALA A 64 -9.17 7.41 22.18
N LYS A 65 -9.49 6.12 22.35
CA LYS A 65 -8.73 4.99 21.85
C LYS A 65 -9.40 4.51 20.56
N VAL A 66 -8.62 4.22 19.52
CA VAL A 66 -9.11 3.65 18.27
C VAL A 66 -8.47 2.28 18.09
N THR A 67 -9.28 1.27 17.85
CA THR A 67 -8.82 -0.08 17.49
C THR A 67 -9.31 -0.38 16.08
N GLU A 68 -8.40 -0.68 15.18
CA GLU A 68 -8.69 -1.07 13.81
C GLU A 68 -8.28 -2.52 13.59
N THR A 69 -9.12 -3.31 12.96
CA THR A 69 -8.82 -4.68 12.57
C THR A 69 -9.10 -4.87 11.09
N PHE A 70 -8.17 -5.51 10.40
CA PHE A 70 -8.36 -6.03 9.04
C PHE A 70 -8.22 -7.56 9.12
N LYS A 71 -9.15 -8.27 8.51
CA LYS A 71 -9.10 -9.75 8.39
C LYS A 71 -9.42 -10.12 6.96
N GLN A 72 -8.58 -10.98 6.37
CA GLN A 72 -8.82 -11.58 5.07
C GLN A 72 -8.97 -13.10 5.19
N THR A 73 -10.05 -13.64 4.63
CA THR A 73 -10.31 -15.08 4.54
C THR A 73 -10.64 -15.41 3.09
N GLY A 74 -9.74 -16.14 2.42
CA GLY A 74 -9.85 -16.33 0.97
C GLY A 74 -9.72 -15.00 0.24
N ASP A 75 -10.73 -14.69 -0.55
CA ASP A 75 -10.89 -13.43 -1.27
C ASP A 75 -11.79 -12.40 -0.55
N GLN A 76 -12.30 -12.73 0.63
CA GLN A 76 -13.15 -11.83 1.41
C GLN A 76 -12.33 -11.07 2.44
N TYR A 77 -12.69 -9.81 2.67
CA TYR A 77 -12.14 -9.04 3.79
C TYR A 77 -13.26 -8.48 4.69
N VAL A 78 -12.90 -8.26 5.93
CA VAL A 78 -13.67 -7.48 6.91
C VAL A 78 -12.72 -6.52 7.59
N ILE A 79 -13.09 -5.25 7.64
CA ILE A 79 -12.44 -4.20 8.41
C ILE A 79 -13.41 -3.71 9.46
N GLU A 80 -12.95 -3.60 10.69
CA GLU A 80 -13.69 -3.00 11.78
C GLU A 80 -12.83 -1.94 12.46
N ILE A 81 -13.41 -0.75 12.68
CA ILE A 81 -12.76 0.38 13.37
C ILE A 81 -13.66 0.76 14.56
N VAL A 82 -13.15 0.55 15.75
CA VAL A 82 -13.86 0.87 16.99
C VAL A 82 -13.19 2.07 17.64
N THR A 83 -13.93 3.16 17.81
CA THR A 83 -13.50 4.36 18.54
C THR A 83 -14.20 4.41 19.89
N GLU A 84 -13.43 4.37 20.96
CA GLU A 84 -13.90 4.45 22.34
C GLU A 84 -13.44 5.77 22.95
N GLY A 85 -14.40 6.66 23.24
CA GLY A 85 -14.09 7.94 23.88
C GLY A 85 -13.48 7.76 25.26
N VAL A 86 -12.59 8.68 25.67
CA VAL A 86 -12.04 8.73 27.02
C VAL A 86 -12.56 9.96 27.77
N GLY A 87 -12.65 9.89 29.10
CA GLY A 87 -13.19 10.97 29.91
C GLY A 87 -14.63 11.31 29.53
N LEU A 88 -14.95 12.59 29.31
CA LEU A 88 -16.28 13.02 28.94
C LEU A 88 -16.71 12.51 27.55
N ALA A 89 -15.79 12.22 26.67
CA ALA A 89 -16.10 11.67 25.34
C ALA A 89 -16.68 10.26 25.42
N ALA A 90 -16.43 9.50 26.49
CA ALA A 90 -17.01 8.17 26.71
C ALA A 90 -18.55 8.20 26.80
N LEU A 91 -19.15 9.31 27.20
CA LEU A 91 -20.58 9.48 27.32
C LEU A 91 -21.34 9.43 25.97
N PHE A 92 -20.62 9.60 24.84
CA PHE A 92 -21.23 9.54 23.51
C PHE A 92 -21.34 8.13 22.94
N GLY A 93 -20.91 7.11 23.72
CA GLY A 93 -20.90 5.72 23.29
C GLY A 93 -19.77 5.44 22.28
N LYS A 94 -19.63 4.20 21.87
CA LYS A 94 -18.65 3.78 20.88
C LYS A 94 -19.08 4.19 19.47
N ARG A 95 -18.10 4.58 18.65
CA ARG A 95 -18.32 4.68 17.21
C ARG A 95 -17.69 3.46 16.56
N ILE A 96 -18.48 2.76 15.74
CA ILE A 96 -18.05 1.56 15.03
C ILE A 96 -18.22 1.81 13.54
N LEU A 97 -17.16 1.57 12.77
CA LEU A 97 -17.23 1.48 11.33
C LEU A 97 -16.90 0.05 10.93
N LYS A 98 -17.66 -0.48 9.99
CA LYS A 98 -17.39 -1.79 9.41
C LYS A 98 -17.40 -1.67 7.89
N SER A 99 -16.43 -2.27 7.23
CA SER A 99 -16.37 -2.42 5.78
C SER A 99 -16.13 -3.89 5.46
N GLU A 100 -16.88 -4.43 4.54
CA GLU A 100 -16.68 -5.80 4.06
C GLU A 100 -16.81 -5.88 2.55
N GLY A 101 -16.07 -6.79 1.94
CA GLY A 101 -16.03 -6.94 0.50
C GLY A 101 -15.02 -7.98 0.04
N LEU A 102 -14.47 -7.76 -1.15
CA LEU A 102 -13.51 -8.66 -1.77
C LEU A 102 -12.13 -8.02 -1.88
N VAL A 103 -11.12 -8.86 -1.78
CA VAL A 103 -9.75 -8.58 -2.22
C VAL A 103 -9.62 -9.08 -3.65
N THR A 104 -9.37 -8.17 -4.59
CA THR A 104 -9.26 -8.47 -6.02
C THR A 104 -7.85 -8.18 -6.52
N ALA A 105 -7.56 -8.50 -7.76
CA ALA A 105 -6.30 -8.11 -8.40
C ALA A 105 -6.14 -6.59 -8.55
N GLU A 106 -7.22 -5.82 -8.43
CA GLU A 106 -7.24 -4.36 -8.53
C GLU A 106 -7.31 -3.66 -7.16
N GLY A 107 -7.40 -4.43 -6.06
CA GLY A 107 -7.47 -3.92 -4.70
C GLY A 107 -8.71 -4.35 -3.94
N LEU A 108 -9.02 -3.61 -2.90
CA LEU A 108 -10.25 -3.82 -2.15
C LEU A 108 -11.45 -3.38 -2.98
N GLN A 109 -12.46 -4.22 -2.99
CA GLN A 109 -13.75 -3.99 -3.61
C GLN A 109 -14.84 -4.08 -2.54
N PRO A 110 -15.17 -2.95 -1.87
CA PRO A 110 -16.22 -2.93 -0.86
C PRO A 110 -17.56 -3.38 -1.43
N ARG A 111 -18.32 -4.10 -0.62
CA ARG A 111 -19.71 -4.50 -0.91
C ARG A 111 -20.68 -3.86 0.04
N HIS A 112 -20.27 -3.72 1.29
CA HIS A 112 -21.07 -3.12 2.32
C HIS A 112 -20.20 -2.30 3.27
N PHE A 113 -20.70 -1.13 3.65
CA PHE A 113 -20.14 -0.27 4.70
C PHE A 113 -21.24 0.16 5.65
N GLU A 114 -20.91 0.15 6.93
CA GLU A 114 -21.79 0.68 7.98
C GLU A 114 -21.02 1.50 9.01
N GLN A 115 -21.72 2.48 9.59
CA GLN A 115 -21.23 3.27 10.70
C GLN A 115 -22.31 3.43 11.75
N HIS A 116 -21.97 3.13 13.00
CA HIS A 116 -22.84 3.28 14.17
C HIS A 116 -22.22 4.23 15.18
N GLN A 117 -23.06 4.92 15.95
CA GLN A 117 -22.67 5.78 17.06
C GLN A 117 -23.53 5.44 18.28
N GLY A 118 -22.96 4.70 19.25
CA GLY A 118 -23.72 4.07 20.33
C GLY A 118 -24.85 3.20 19.79
N ASP A 119 -25.94 3.07 20.54
CA ASP A 119 -27.10 2.25 20.18
C ASP A 119 -28.15 3.02 19.35
N ASN A 120 -27.78 4.15 18.78
CA ASN A 120 -28.73 5.02 18.09
C ASN A 120 -28.80 4.71 16.58
N GLU A 121 -29.68 3.78 16.19
CA GLU A 121 -29.93 3.42 14.79
C GLU A 121 -30.32 4.60 13.89
N LYS A 122 -30.96 5.65 14.44
CA LYS A 122 -31.30 6.84 13.65
C LYS A 122 -30.07 7.62 13.18
N LYS A 123 -28.89 7.37 13.78
CA LYS A 123 -27.62 7.95 13.39
C LYS A 123 -26.77 7.00 12.56
N ALA A 124 -27.22 5.77 12.36
CA ALA A 124 -26.52 4.79 11.54
C ALA A 124 -26.46 5.26 10.08
N VAL A 125 -25.36 4.92 9.44
CA VAL A 125 -25.06 5.23 8.03
C VAL A 125 -24.66 3.94 7.35
N TYR A 126 -25.18 3.71 6.15
CA TYR A 126 -24.90 2.51 5.36
C TYR A 126 -24.55 2.88 3.93
N ALA A 127 -23.72 2.08 3.30
CA ALA A 127 -23.49 2.12 1.87
C ALA A 127 -23.39 0.70 1.30
N ASP A 128 -24.17 0.42 0.27
CA ASP A 128 -24.17 -0.84 -0.47
C ASP A 128 -23.65 -0.59 -1.89
N PHE A 129 -22.67 -1.41 -2.31
CA PHE A 129 -21.94 -1.28 -3.55
C PHE A 129 -22.36 -2.39 -4.52
N ASP A 130 -23.17 -2.08 -5.51
CA ASP A 130 -23.50 -2.99 -6.59
C ASP A 130 -22.58 -2.75 -7.78
N TRP A 131 -21.53 -3.56 -7.88
CA TRP A 131 -20.53 -3.48 -8.94
C TRP A 131 -21.01 -4.01 -10.28
N LEU A 132 -22.10 -4.80 -10.30
CA LEU A 132 -22.64 -5.38 -11.55
C LEU A 132 -23.38 -4.32 -12.36
N VAL A 133 -24.10 -3.44 -11.67
CA VAL A 133 -24.88 -2.37 -12.30
C VAL A 133 -24.29 -0.99 -12.04
N ASN A 134 -23.10 -0.91 -11.41
CA ASN A 134 -22.42 0.32 -11.06
C ASN A 134 -23.29 1.28 -10.24
N GLN A 135 -23.93 0.75 -9.20
CA GLN A 135 -24.82 1.52 -8.33
C GLN A 135 -24.29 1.55 -6.89
N LEU A 136 -24.24 2.76 -6.30
CA LEU A 136 -23.95 2.99 -4.90
C LEU A 136 -25.24 3.44 -4.20
N SER A 137 -25.74 2.64 -3.26
CA SER A 137 -26.91 2.96 -2.46
C SER A 137 -26.48 3.38 -1.08
N MET A 138 -26.88 4.55 -0.62
CA MET A 138 -26.47 5.12 0.67
C MET A 138 -27.71 5.43 1.52
N LYS A 139 -27.70 4.98 2.78
CA LYS A 139 -28.79 5.26 3.74
C LYS A 139 -28.22 6.08 4.89
N ASN A 140 -28.80 7.24 5.11
CA ASN A 140 -28.41 8.14 6.20
C ASN A 140 -29.66 8.77 6.82
N LYS A 141 -29.82 8.69 8.14
CA LYS A 141 -31.00 9.21 8.87
C LYS A 141 -32.33 8.73 8.29
N GLY A 142 -32.38 7.50 7.82
CA GLY A 142 -33.56 6.91 7.20
C GLY A 142 -33.79 7.26 5.73
N SER A 143 -33.10 8.22 5.18
CA SER A 143 -33.18 8.58 3.75
C SER A 143 -32.25 7.70 2.93
N LEU A 144 -32.75 7.12 1.85
CA LEU A 144 -32.00 6.35 0.86
C LEU A 144 -31.68 7.27 -0.33
N THR A 145 -30.41 7.29 -0.73
CA THR A 145 -29.94 7.96 -1.95
C THR A 145 -29.17 6.96 -2.79
N THR A 146 -29.19 7.14 -4.10
CA THR A 146 -28.50 6.28 -5.05
C THR A 146 -27.67 7.16 -5.99
N GLU A 147 -26.42 6.78 -6.22
CA GLU A 147 -25.49 7.43 -7.11
C GLU A 147 -24.82 6.41 -8.03
N THR A 148 -24.21 6.85 -9.11
CA THR A 148 -23.36 6.00 -9.93
C THR A 148 -22.12 5.63 -9.15
N LEU A 149 -21.87 4.33 -9.02
CA LEU A 149 -20.67 3.79 -8.37
C LEU A 149 -19.46 3.98 -9.30
N ALA A 150 -18.54 4.84 -8.91
CA ALA A 150 -17.31 5.06 -9.69
C ALA A 150 -16.36 3.85 -9.54
N LYS A 151 -15.59 3.54 -10.58
CA LYS A 151 -14.60 2.47 -10.53
C LYS A 151 -13.59 2.71 -9.41
N GLY A 152 -13.31 1.69 -8.61
CA GLY A 152 -12.33 1.73 -7.52
C GLY A 152 -12.80 2.51 -6.28
N THR A 153 -14.09 2.83 -6.17
CA THR A 153 -14.66 3.50 -4.98
C THR A 153 -14.36 2.70 -3.72
N GLN A 154 -13.83 3.39 -2.74
CA GLN A 154 -13.60 2.90 -1.39
C GLN A 154 -14.59 3.56 -0.42
N ASP A 155 -14.77 2.97 0.75
CA ASP A 155 -15.36 3.65 1.90
C ASP A 155 -14.27 4.21 2.84
N VAL A 156 -14.67 4.96 3.86
CA VAL A 156 -13.73 5.60 4.78
C VAL A 156 -12.95 4.62 5.67
N ALA A 157 -13.40 3.37 5.79
CA ALA A 157 -12.68 2.34 6.54
C ALA A 157 -11.73 1.55 5.60
N SER A 158 -12.13 1.29 4.36
CA SER A 158 -11.36 0.47 3.43
C SER A 158 -10.20 1.22 2.76
N PHE A 159 -10.34 2.54 2.50
CA PHE A 159 -9.36 3.25 1.68
C PHE A 159 -7.92 3.27 2.25
N PRO A 160 -7.65 3.33 3.58
CA PRO A 160 -6.29 3.26 4.07
C PRO A 160 -5.64 1.88 3.84
N TYR A 161 -6.44 0.81 3.91
CA TYR A 161 -5.99 -0.56 3.65
C TYR A 161 -5.78 -0.86 2.16
N GLN A 162 -6.35 -0.05 1.27
CA GLN A 162 -6.04 -0.10 -0.15
C GLN A 162 -4.54 0.12 -0.40
N TRP A 163 -3.90 1.02 0.36
CA TRP A 163 -2.46 1.27 0.25
C TRP A 163 -1.60 0.10 0.77
N MET A 164 -2.12 -0.69 1.71
CA MET A 164 -1.45 -1.90 2.16
C MET A 164 -1.31 -2.95 1.04
N LEU A 165 -2.35 -3.11 0.23
CA LEU A 165 -2.37 -4.07 -0.88
C LEU A 165 -1.76 -3.49 -2.16
N PHE A 166 -1.98 -2.21 -2.39
CA PHE A 166 -1.54 -1.47 -3.57
C PHE A 166 -0.83 -0.18 -3.15
N PRO A 167 0.47 -0.29 -2.83
CA PRO A 167 1.28 0.85 -2.43
C PRO A 167 1.21 1.99 -3.45
N PRO A 168 1.16 3.25 -3.00
CA PRO A 168 1.13 4.39 -3.89
C PRO A 168 2.41 4.46 -4.73
N LYS A 169 2.25 4.50 -6.06
CA LYS A 169 3.38 4.50 -7.03
C LYS A 169 3.72 5.90 -7.54
N SER A 170 2.90 6.89 -7.23
CA SER A 170 3.03 8.28 -7.66
C SER A 170 2.95 9.23 -6.49
N ASP A 171 3.39 10.47 -6.70
CA ASP A 171 3.33 11.53 -5.69
C ASP A 171 1.92 12.09 -5.51
N GLU A 172 0.98 11.68 -6.34
CA GLU A 172 -0.43 12.01 -6.20
C GLU A 172 -1.28 10.77 -6.45
N VAL A 173 -2.23 10.53 -5.55
CA VAL A 173 -3.19 9.42 -5.63
C VAL A 173 -4.60 9.99 -5.48
N SER A 174 -5.44 9.77 -6.48
CA SER A 174 -6.85 10.17 -6.44
C SER A 174 -7.74 8.94 -6.39
N LEU A 175 -8.65 8.91 -5.41
CA LEU A 175 -9.62 7.82 -5.28
C LEU A 175 -11.02 8.39 -5.00
N PRO A 176 -12.08 7.79 -5.58
CA PRO A 176 -13.43 8.01 -5.12
C PRO A 176 -13.63 7.34 -3.77
N ILE A 177 -14.12 8.09 -2.78
CA ILE A 177 -14.39 7.60 -1.42
C ILE A 177 -15.80 7.99 -1.02
N THR A 178 -16.55 7.02 -0.47
CA THR A 178 -17.83 7.30 0.15
C THR A 178 -17.73 7.34 1.67
N THR A 179 -18.47 8.25 2.26
CA THR A 179 -18.70 8.31 3.71
C THR A 179 -20.01 7.61 4.11
N GLY A 180 -20.70 6.95 3.16
CA GLY A 180 -22.06 6.47 3.31
C GLY A 180 -23.13 7.57 3.27
N LYS A 181 -22.73 8.84 3.07
CA LYS A 181 -23.62 9.99 2.91
C LYS A 181 -23.46 10.65 1.54
N LYS A 182 -22.32 10.52 0.94
CA LYS A 182 -21.93 11.08 -0.37
C LYS A 182 -20.68 10.36 -0.85
N GLN A 183 -20.50 10.30 -2.16
CA GLN A 183 -19.26 9.88 -2.82
C GLN A 183 -18.54 11.11 -3.37
N ARG A 184 -17.22 11.18 -3.19
CA ARG A 184 -16.35 12.24 -3.74
C ARG A 184 -15.00 11.67 -4.10
N VAL A 185 -14.33 12.29 -5.09
CA VAL A 185 -12.93 12.01 -5.38
C VAL A 185 -12.08 12.84 -4.42
N TYR A 186 -11.15 12.16 -3.74
CA TYR A 186 -10.13 12.77 -2.89
C TYR A 186 -8.77 12.54 -3.51
N SER A 187 -7.99 13.62 -3.62
CA SER A 187 -6.60 13.56 -4.10
C SER A 187 -5.67 13.77 -2.92
N TYR A 188 -4.78 12.83 -2.72
CA TYR A 188 -3.73 12.88 -1.71
C TYR A 188 -2.39 13.06 -2.39
N LYS A 189 -1.61 14.05 -1.96
CA LYS A 189 -0.28 14.35 -2.49
C LYS A 189 0.78 14.01 -1.45
N VAL A 190 1.92 13.54 -1.91
CA VAL A 190 3.10 13.40 -1.08
C VAL A 190 3.57 14.80 -0.68
N VAL A 191 3.63 15.02 0.61
CA VAL A 191 4.20 16.25 1.21
C VAL A 191 5.68 16.05 1.48
N GLU A 192 6.04 14.88 2.02
CA GLU A 192 7.41 14.56 2.39
C GLU A 192 7.64 13.05 2.36
N ARG A 193 8.87 12.63 2.04
CA ARG A 193 9.31 11.24 2.07
C ARG A 193 10.40 11.06 3.12
N ASP A 194 10.61 9.82 3.52
CA ASP A 194 11.65 9.43 4.48
C ASP A 194 11.54 10.16 5.83
N VAL A 195 10.29 10.43 6.26
CA VAL A 195 10.00 11.04 7.56
C VAL A 195 10.13 9.98 8.65
N SER A 196 11.14 10.10 9.49
CA SER A 196 11.31 9.20 10.64
C SER A 196 10.40 9.64 11.79
N LEU A 197 9.53 8.74 12.24
CA LEU A 197 8.66 8.94 13.40
C LEU A 197 8.97 7.93 14.48
N THR A 198 9.10 8.41 15.72
CA THR A 198 9.22 7.55 16.92
C THR A 198 7.96 7.71 17.76
N MET A 199 7.33 6.60 18.10
CA MET A 199 6.10 6.53 18.89
C MET A 199 6.07 5.26 19.74
N ASP A 200 5.05 5.06 20.56
CA ASP A 200 4.97 3.90 21.48
C ASP A 200 5.06 2.56 20.74
N ALA A 201 4.50 2.47 19.53
CA ALA A 201 4.55 1.28 18.69
C ALA A 201 5.93 1.01 18.05
N GLY A 202 6.89 1.92 18.17
CA GLY A 202 8.23 1.79 17.60
C GLY A 202 8.67 2.99 16.76
N GLN A 203 9.74 2.76 15.98
CA GLN A 203 10.26 3.74 15.03
C GLN A 203 9.88 3.32 13.61
N PHE A 204 9.45 4.29 12.80
CA PHE A 204 8.95 4.05 11.44
C PHE A 204 9.56 5.04 10.46
N ASN A 205 9.93 4.55 9.27
CA ASN A 205 10.21 5.40 8.12
C ASN A 205 8.91 5.59 7.33
N THR A 206 8.47 6.83 7.14
CA THR A 206 7.15 7.12 6.60
C THR A 206 7.18 8.00 5.37
N ILE A 207 6.12 7.88 4.57
CA ILE A 207 5.75 8.85 3.55
C ILE A 207 4.54 9.63 4.08
N HIS A 208 4.64 10.95 4.06
CA HIS A 208 3.57 11.86 4.45
C HIS A 208 2.71 12.24 3.26
N PHE A 209 1.43 11.88 3.31
CA PHE A 209 0.40 12.24 2.34
C PHE A 209 -0.58 13.24 2.96
N SER A 210 -1.04 14.20 2.16
CA SER A 210 -2.06 15.16 2.55
C SER A 210 -3.05 15.41 1.43
N ASN A 211 -4.32 15.63 1.79
CA ASN A 211 -5.33 16.21 0.89
C ASN A 211 -5.66 17.65 1.26
N ALA A 212 -4.81 18.30 2.07
CA ALA A 212 -4.98 19.70 2.41
C ALA A 212 -4.94 20.57 1.15
N SER A 213 -5.90 21.49 1.06
CA SER A 213 -5.94 22.51 0.01
C SER A 213 -5.10 23.71 0.43
N GLU A 214 -4.39 24.32 -0.53
CA GLU A 214 -3.64 25.58 -0.28
C GLU A 214 -4.55 26.72 0.22
N THR A 215 -5.84 26.64 -0.07
CA THR A 215 -6.82 27.68 0.34
C THR A 215 -7.49 27.39 1.68
N GLY A 216 -7.16 26.26 2.32
CA GLY A 216 -7.83 25.79 3.52
C GLY A 216 -9.32 25.50 3.27
N GLY A 217 -9.79 24.38 3.71
CA GLY A 217 -11.22 24.02 3.60
C GLY A 217 -11.41 22.78 4.44
N GLY A 218 -12.27 22.80 5.41
CA GLY A 218 -12.42 21.72 6.38
C GLY A 218 -12.51 20.32 5.78
N ASN A 219 -12.25 19.29 6.60
CA ASN A 219 -12.11 17.89 6.25
C ASN A 219 -10.76 17.50 5.60
N GLU A 220 -9.70 18.21 5.93
CA GLU A 220 -8.35 17.84 5.56
C GLU A 220 -7.89 16.61 6.33
N LYS A 221 -7.17 15.73 5.64
CA LYS A 221 -6.58 14.54 6.24
C LYS A 221 -5.12 14.40 5.82
N GLU A 222 -4.32 14.03 6.78
CA GLU A 222 -2.92 13.74 6.57
C GLU A 222 -2.63 12.33 7.10
N PHE A 223 -1.79 11.58 6.39
CA PHE A 223 -1.40 10.23 6.71
C PHE A 223 0.11 10.08 6.66
N TRP A 224 0.70 9.49 7.69
CA TRP A 224 2.06 9.02 7.67
C TRP A 224 2.02 7.50 7.52
N LEU A 225 2.43 7.03 6.35
CA LEU A 225 2.36 5.63 5.95
C LEU A 225 3.73 4.98 6.15
N ALA A 226 3.82 3.98 7.03
CA ALA A 226 5.06 3.27 7.32
C ALA A 226 5.43 2.33 6.15
N VAL A 227 6.52 2.63 5.45
CA VAL A 227 6.96 1.91 4.25
C VAL A 227 7.24 0.44 4.57
N GLU A 228 7.95 0.17 5.66
CA GLU A 228 8.31 -1.18 6.12
C GLU A 228 7.15 -1.95 6.77
N ARG A 229 5.98 -1.30 6.92
CA ARG A 229 4.74 -1.89 7.45
C ARG A 229 3.62 -1.84 6.43
N PHE A 230 3.94 -2.17 5.18
CA PHE A 230 2.98 -2.24 4.07
C PHE A 230 2.17 -0.95 3.89
N TYR A 231 2.79 0.21 4.09
CA TYR A 231 2.12 1.52 3.97
C TYR A 231 0.90 1.68 4.87
N LEU A 232 0.84 0.93 5.98
CA LEU A 232 -0.18 1.15 6.99
C LEU A 232 0.03 2.51 7.66
N PRO A 233 -1.05 3.26 7.95
CA PRO A 233 -0.94 4.56 8.59
C PRO A 233 -0.50 4.40 10.05
N VAL A 234 0.58 5.05 10.45
CA VAL A 234 1.07 5.07 11.84
C VAL A 234 0.70 6.36 12.56
N LYS A 235 0.43 7.42 11.79
CA LYS A 235 -0.10 8.69 12.28
C LYS A 235 -1.14 9.21 11.30
N ILE A 236 -2.24 9.76 11.84
CA ILE A 236 -3.32 10.37 11.05
C ILE A 236 -3.68 11.69 11.71
N ILE A 237 -3.77 12.75 10.92
CA ILE A 237 -4.32 14.03 11.36
C ILE A 237 -5.56 14.35 10.54
N MET A 238 -6.62 14.76 11.21
CA MET A 238 -7.87 15.19 10.60
C MET A 238 -8.20 16.58 11.11
N ARG A 239 -8.42 17.54 10.19
CA ARG A 239 -8.90 18.88 10.53
C ARG A 239 -10.38 18.98 10.15
N GLU A 240 -11.19 19.23 11.16
CA GLU A 240 -12.65 19.39 11.00
C GLU A 240 -12.98 20.83 10.51
N GLU A 241 -14.13 20.99 9.86
CA GLU A 241 -14.61 22.31 9.38
C GLU A 241 -14.73 23.37 10.50
N ASN A 242 -14.93 22.93 11.74
CA ASN A 242 -14.98 23.80 12.92
C ASN A 242 -13.60 24.19 13.47
N GLY A 243 -12.51 23.81 12.76
CA GLY A 243 -11.13 24.07 13.13
C GLY A 243 -10.55 23.11 14.16
N ALA A 244 -11.32 22.13 14.65
CA ALA A 244 -10.77 21.16 15.57
C ALA A 244 -9.81 20.18 14.83
N THR A 245 -8.70 19.87 15.49
CA THR A 245 -7.72 18.89 15.00
C THR A 245 -7.83 17.61 15.81
N ILE A 246 -8.02 16.49 15.12
CA ILE A 246 -7.95 15.15 15.71
C ILE A 246 -6.65 14.53 15.20
N GLU A 247 -5.81 14.09 16.12
CA GLU A 247 -4.57 13.37 15.82
C GLU A 247 -4.67 11.96 16.40
N GLN A 248 -4.38 10.96 15.58
CA GLN A 248 -4.26 9.57 15.96
C GLN A 248 -2.79 9.15 15.82
N THR A 249 -2.21 8.60 16.88
CA THR A 249 -0.84 8.11 16.93
C THR A 249 -0.84 6.64 17.31
N LEU A 250 -0.15 5.81 16.53
CA LEU A 250 -0.10 4.37 16.72
C LEU A 250 0.60 4.02 18.04
N THR A 251 -0.04 3.19 18.86
CA THR A 251 0.52 2.67 20.12
C THR A 251 0.81 1.18 20.07
N SER A 252 0.19 0.45 19.13
CA SER A 252 0.44 -0.98 18.94
C SER A 252 0.10 -1.40 17.51
N ILE A 253 0.87 -2.33 16.96
CA ILE A 253 0.66 -2.97 15.67
C ILE A 253 0.91 -4.48 15.79
N ASP A 254 -0.04 -5.29 15.33
CA ASP A 254 0.10 -6.74 15.16
C ASP A 254 -0.30 -7.11 13.74
N MET A 255 0.52 -7.94 13.09
CA MET A 255 0.33 -8.35 11.70
C MET A 255 0.66 -9.84 11.55
N GLN A 256 -0.25 -10.61 10.90
CA GLN A 256 -0.12 -12.06 10.67
C GLN A 256 -0.46 -12.42 9.22
#